data_87b49de5c25223673060be501d3bb458
#
_entry.id   87b49de5c25223673060be501d3bb458
#
_cell.length_a   1.000
_cell.length_b   1.000
_cell.length_c   1.000
_cell.angle_alpha   90.00
_cell.angle_beta   90.00
_cell.angle_gamma   90.00
#
_symmetry.space_group_name_H-M   'P 1'
#
loop_
_entity.id
_entity.type
_entity.pdbx_description
1 polymer ?
#
loop_
_entity_poly.entity_id
_entity_poly.type
_entity_poly.pdbx_seq_one_letter_code
_entity_poly.pdbx_strand_id
1 'polypeptide(L)'
;VPAPARGRPRDRGIDARVLTAAVDELAEKGLAEFSVRAVAARAGVDRRGVHARWPDPEDLVVEALATLTANLEPPATGTLRGDLERLVPDIADALSGARRRVLQRCLDEVAVAPAVTRRFRRDHLDRCAAVVEDAFHRARRRGELTAATTPAQATEFLMGALLLRALSQGDEAVGATGRRTVLEHVLRLTAAAAPDGA
;
A
#
# COMPACT_ATOMS: atom_id res chain seq x y z
N VAL A 1 -49.05 2.75 -5.78
CA VAL A 1 -47.81 2.82 -6.54
C VAL A 1 -46.83 1.84 -5.92
N PRO A 2 -46.40 0.76 -6.59
CA PRO A 2 -45.42 -0.16 -6.04
C PRO A 2 -44.04 0.51 -5.95
N ALA A 3 -43.35 0.32 -4.80
CA ALA A 3 -42.01 0.81 -4.55
C ALA A 3 -41.02 0.18 -5.56
N PRO A 4 -39.98 0.92 -6.05
CA PRO A 4 -39.01 0.38 -6.98
C PRO A 4 -38.23 -0.77 -6.31
N ALA A 5 -38.14 -1.90 -7.04
CA ALA A 5 -37.41 -3.08 -6.61
C ALA A 5 -35.97 -2.71 -6.24
N ARG A 6 -35.57 -2.99 -5.00
CA ARG A 6 -34.18 -2.90 -4.54
C ARG A 6 -33.34 -3.77 -5.45
N GLY A 7 -32.37 -3.17 -6.14
CA GLY A 7 -31.43 -3.88 -6.99
C GLY A 7 -30.81 -5.07 -6.23
N ARG A 8 -30.57 -6.17 -6.96
CA ARG A 8 -29.97 -7.39 -6.44
C ARG A 8 -28.69 -7.03 -5.65
N PRO A 9 -28.49 -7.54 -4.42
CA PRO A 9 -27.30 -7.25 -3.64
C PRO A 9 -26.04 -7.49 -4.47
N ARG A 10 -25.04 -6.57 -4.38
CA ARG A 10 -23.75 -6.75 -5.04
C ARG A 10 -23.15 -8.09 -4.61
N ASP A 11 -22.90 -8.95 -5.57
CA ASP A 11 -22.21 -10.23 -5.32
C ASP A 11 -20.71 -9.95 -5.09
N ARG A 12 -20.31 -9.93 -3.81
CA ARG A 12 -18.93 -9.69 -3.39
C ARG A 12 -17.93 -10.70 -4.00
N GLY A 13 -18.39 -11.90 -4.35
CA GLY A 13 -17.58 -12.90 -5.01
C GLY A 13 -17.21 -12.50 -6.44
N ILE A 14 -18.10 -11.81 -7.14
CA ILE A 14 -17.80 -11.26 -8.49
C ILE A 14 -16.79 -10.13 -8.38
N ASP A 15 -16.99 -9.21 -7.46
CA ASP A 15 -16.11 -8.06 -7.29
C ASP A 15 -14.67 -8.51 -6.97
N ALA A 16 -14.50 -9.47 -6.05
CA ALA A 16 -13.19 -10.03 -5.72
C ALA A 16 -12.51 -10.68 -6.93
N ARG A 17 -13.25 -11.48 -7.74
CA ARG A 17 -12.68 -12.09 -8.95
C ARG A 17 -12.25 -11.07 -10.00
N VAL A 18 -13.04 -10.01 -10.18
CA VAL A 18 -12.73 -8.93 -11.14
C VAL A 18 -11.50 -8.16 -10.67
N LEU A 19 -11.41 -7.81 -9.39
CA LEU A 19 -10.25 -7.10 -8.83
C LEU A 19 -8.98 -7.96 -8.92
N THR A 20 -9.05 -9.26 -8.62
CA THR A 20 -7.91 -10.18 -8.81
C THR A 20 -7.48 -10.22 -10.28
N ALA A 21 -8.41 -10.38 -11.22
CA ALA A 21 -8.11 -10.38 -12.65
C ALA A 21 -7.54 -9.04 -13.13
N ALA A 22 -7.97 -7.92 -12.56
CA ALA A 22 -7.43 -6.60 -12.86
C ALA A 22 -5.98 -6.44 -12.37
N VAL A 23 -5.66 -6.97 -11.18
CA VAL A 23 -4.28 -7.02 -10.67
C VAL A 23 -3.37 -7.85 -11.59
N ASP A 24 -3.85 -9.02 -12.05
CA ASP A 24 -3.10 -9.87 -12.96
C ASP A 24 -2.85 -9.16 -14.31
N GLU A 25 -3.87 -8.49 -14.84
CA GLU A 25 -3.76 -7.70 -16.08
C GLU A 25 -2.75 -6.56 -15.92
N LEU A 26 -2.79 -5.83 -14.81
CA LEU A 26 -1.81 -4.78 -14.49
C LEU A 26 -0.38 -5.35 -14.36
N ALA A 27 -0.23 -6.52 -13.75
CA ALA A 27 1.08 -7.17 -13.63
C ALA A 27 1.67 -7.58 -14.98
N GLU A 28 0.82 -8.02 -15.92
CA GLU A 28 1.23 -8.48 -17.25
C GLU A 28 1.40 -7.35 -18.26
N LYS A 29 0.46 -6.40 -18.29
CA LYS A 29 0.33 -5.38 -19.33
C LYS A 29 0.69 -3.98 -18.90
N GLY A 30 0.64 -3.68 -17.59
CA GLY A 30 0.80 -2.32 -17.07
C GLY A 30 -0.45 -1.45 -17.26
N LEU A 31 -0.30 -0.15 -16.97
CA LEU A 31 -1.41 0.82 -17.07
C LEU A 31 -1.73 1.19 -18.53
N ALA A 32 -0.70 1.28 -19.38
CA ALA A 32 -0.85 1.73 -20.77
C ALA A 32 -1.67 0.76 -21.64
N GLU A 33 -1.53 -0.53 -21.38
CA GLU A 33 -2.19 -1.60 -22.15
C GLU A 33 -3.32 -2.27 -21.36
N PHE A 34 -3.77 -1.70 -20.25
CA PHE A 34 -4.84 -2.25 -19.41
C PHE A 34 -6.14 -2.41 -20.16
N SER A 35 -6.72 -3.61 -20.13
CA SER A 35 -7.91 -3.95 -20.89
C SER A 35 -9.04 -4.53 -20.02
N VAL A 36 -10.11 -3.75 -19.83
CA VAL A 36 -11.36 -4.22 -19.15
C VAL A 36 -11.93 -5.47 -19.81
N ARG A 37 -11.77 -5.62 -21.13
CA ARG A 37 -12.21 -6.83 -21.84
C ARG A 37 -11.41 -8.06 -21.40
N ALA A 38 -10.10 -7.94 -21.28
CA ALA A 38 -9.23 -9.02 -20.81
C ALA A 38 -9.54 -9.37 -19.35
N VAL A 39 -9.73 -8.36 -18.50
CA VAL A 39 -10.16 -8.54 -17.10
C VAL A 39 -11.48 -9.31 -17.01
N ALA A 40 -12.50 -8.94 -17.77
CA ALA A 40 -13.79 -9.61 -17.78
C ALA A 40 -13.67 -11.09 -18.19
N ALA A 41 -12.90 -11.37 -19.27
CA ALA A 41 -12.64 -12.72 -19.75
C ALA A 41 -11.90 -13.56 -18.69
N ARG A 42 -10.86 -13.02 -18.07
CA ARG A 42 -10.07 -13.67 -17.00
C ARG A 42 -10.90 -13.96 -15.74
N ALA A 43 -11.76 -13.00 -15.35
CA ALA A 43 -12.65 -13.14 -14.20
C ALA A 43 -13.84 -14.09 -14.45
N GLY A 44 -14.09 -14.50 -15.70
CA GLY A 44 -15.25 -15.31 -16.08
C GLY A 44 -16.58 -14.56 -15.87
N VAL A 45 -16.60 -13.27 -16.18
CA VAL A 45 -17.78 -12.41 -16.06
C VAL A 45 -18.09 -11.68 -17.36
N ASP A 46 -19.37 -11.29 -17.57
CA ASP A 46 -19.73 -10.48 -18.73
C ASP A 46 -19.14 -9.06 -18.58
N ARG A 47 -18.63 -8.51 -19.67
CA ARG A 47 -18.11 -7.13 -19.76
C ARG A 47 -19.13 -6.09 -19.26
N ARG A 48 -20.44 -6.30 -19.56
CA ARG A 48 -21.51 -5.44 -19.06
C ARG A 48 -21.60 -5.46 -17.53
N GLY A 49 -21.35 -6.62 -16.92
CA GLY A 49 -21.32 -6.79 -15.47
C GLY A 49 -20.15 -6.06 -14.83
N VAL A 50 -18.98 -6.01 -15.50
CA VAL A 50 -17.85 -5.19 -15.07
C VAL A 50 -18.16 -3.71 -15.21
N HIS A 51 -18.64 -3.27 -16.38
CA HIS A 51 -18.96 -1.87 -16.64
C HIS A 51 -20.08 -1.31 -15.73
N ALA A 52 -21.04 -2.15 -15.33
CA ALA A 52 -22.09 -1.73 -14.38
C ALA A 52 -21.55 -1.44 -12.98
N ARG A 53 -20.39 -2.03 -12.61
CA ARG A 53 -19.71 -1.84 -11.31
C ARG A 53 -18.67 -0.74 -11.36
N TRP A 54 -17.93 -0.71 -12.43
CA TRP A 54 -16.87 0.25 -12.74
C TRP A 54 -17.13 0.88 -14.11
N PRO A 55 -17.99 1.92 -14.17
CA PRO A 55 -18.27 2.63 -15.42
C PRO A 55 -17.03 3.27 -16.03
N ASP A 56 -16.11 3.76 -15.17
CA ASP A 56 -14.81 4.26 -15.55
C ASP A 56 -13.73 3.17 -15.34
N PRO A 57 -12.99 2.80 -16.39
CA PRO A 57 -11.84 1.89 -16.26
C PRO A 57 -10.81 2.32 -15.22
N GLU A 58 -10.61 3.63 -15.02
CA GLU A 58 -9.69 4.16 -14.01
C GLU A 58 -10.15 3.80 -12.59
N ASP A 59 -11.46 3.75 -12.33
CA ASP A 59 -12.01 3.32 -11.04
C ASP A 59 -11.63 1.86 -10.73
N LEU A 60 -11.73 0.98 -11.75
CA LEU A 60 -11.33 -0.41 -11.62
C LEU A 60 -9.84 -0.53 -11.32
N VAL A 61 -9.00 0.22 -12.02
CA VAL A 61 -7.55 0.24 -11.80
C VAL A 61 -7.22 0.71 -10.38
N VAL A 62 -7.79 1.83 -9.94
CA VAL A 62 -7.54 2.37 -8.60
C VAL A 62 -7.98 1.39 -7.52
N GLU A 63 -9.15 0.76 -7.67
CA GLU A 63 -9.66 -0.21 -6.70
C GLU A 63 -8.84 -1.51 -6.70
N ALA A 64 -8.38 -1.97 -7.87
CA ALA A 64 -7.47 -3.11 -7.98
C ALA A 64 -6.12 -2.83 -7.28
N LEU A 65 -5.52 -1.66 -7.53
CA LEU A 65 -4.30 -1.23 -6.85
C LEU A 65 -4.49 -1.10 -5.33
N ALA A 66 -5.68 -0.68 -4.88
CA ALA A 66 -6.02 -0.60 -3.46
C ALA A 66 -5.95 -1.96 -2.75
N THR A 67 -6.27 -3.05 -3.45
CA THR A 67 -6.17 -4.41 -2.88
C THR A 67 -4.72 -4.83 -2.60
N LEU A 68 -3.75 -4.13 -3.18
CA LEU A 68 -2.33 -4.42 -3.03
C LEU A 68 -1.67 -3.63 -1.89
N THR A 69 -2.33 -2.58 -1.40
CA THR A 69 -1.79 -1.78 -0.29
C THR A 69 -1.92 -2.52 1.04
N ALA A 70 -1.03 -2.21 1.97
CA ALA A 70 -1.15 -2.70 3.34
C ALA A 70 -2.40 -2.10 3.99
N ASN A 71 -3.21 -2.96 4.62
CA ASN A 71 -4.28 -2.49 5.51
C ASN A 71 -3.69 -2.33 6.91
N LEU A 72 -3.11 -1.16 7.17
CA LEU A 72 -2.42 -0.89 8.43
C LEU A 72 -3.42 -0.51 9.52
N GLU A 73 -3.40 -1.26 10.62
CA GLU A 73 -4.11 -0.90 11.85
C GLU A 73 -3.16 -0.10 12.76
N PRO A 74 -3.61 1.04 13.33
CA PRO A 74 -2.78 1.85 14.21
C PRO A 74 -2.37 1.03 15.45
N PRO A 75 -1.08 0.70 15.64
CA PRO A 75 -0.64 -0.05 16.81
C PRO A 75 -0.64 0.85 18.05
N ALA A 76 -0.75 0.24 19.24
CA ALA A 76 -0.72 0.93 20.53
C ALA A 76 0.08 0.09 21.54
N THR A 77 1.35 -0.17 21.24
CA THR A 77 2.20 -1.04 22.09
C THR A 77 2.87 -0.28 23.24
N GLY A 78 2.83 1.04 23.23
CA GLY A 78 3.47 1.89 24.22
C GLY A 78 4.92 2.29 23.91
N THR A 79 5.55 1.72 22.89
CA THR A 79 6.90 2.05 22.45
C THR A 79 7.00 2.18 20.95
N LEU A 80 7.92 2.99 20.43
CA LEU A 80 8.18 3.10 19.00
C LEU A 80 8.60 1.75 18.39
N ARG A 81 9.53 1.06 19.07
CA ARG A 81 9.97 -0.27 18.63
C ARG A 81 8.79 -1.22 18.43
N GLY A 82 7.95 -1.37 19.44
CA GLY A 82 6.81 -2.27 19.39
C GLY A 82 5.79 -1.87 18.32
N ASP A 83 5.54 -0.57 18.15
CA ASP A 83 4.65 -0.06 17.10
C ASP A 83 5.20 -0.41 15.70
N LEU A 84 6.51 -0.19 15.46
CA LEU A 84 7.13 -0.50 14.17
C LEU A 84 7.27 -2.02 13.93
N GLU A 85 7.51 -2.84 14.95
CA GLU A 85 7.53 -4.30 14.84
C GLU A 85 6.18 -4.87 14.37
N ARG A 86 5.09 -4.16 14.62
CA ARG A 86 3.75 -4.50 14.12
C ARG A 86 3.53 -4.02 12.69
N LEU A 87 3.94 -2.79 12.36
CA LEU A 87 3.67 -2.17 11.05
C LEU A 87 4.58 -2.68 9.93
N VAL A 88 5.86 -2.88 10.22
CA VAL A 88 6.86 -3.23 9.19
C VAL A 88 6.57 -4.53 8.45
N PRO A 89 6.09 -5.63 9.10
CA PRO A 89 5.70 -6.84 8.38
C PRO A 89 4.61 -6.60 7.35
N ASP A 90 3.54 -5.90 7.69
CA ASP A 90 2.40 -5.66 6.80
C ASP A 90 2.81 -4.78 5.60
N ILE A 91 3.65 -3.76 5.84
CA ILE A 91 4.22 -2.93 4.78
C ILE A 91 5.10 -3.76 3.85
N ALA A 92 5.98 -4.59 4.40
CA ALA A 92 6.89 -5.42 3.62
C ALA A 92 6.14 -6.48 2.79
N ASP A 93 5.09 -7.06 3.34
CA ASP A 93 4.25 -8.02 2.64
C ASP A 93 3.50 -7.36 1.46
N ALA A 94 3.08 -6.10 1.62
CA ALA A 94 2.51 -5.31 0.51
C ALA A 94 3.55 -4.98 -0.59
N LEU A 95 4.85 -5.02 -0.26
CA LEU A 95 5.96 -4.77 -1.17
C LEU A 95 6.61 -6.07 -1.71
N SER A 96 5.95 -7.23 -1.61
CA SER A 96 6.50 -8.53 -2.02
C SER A 96 5.69 -9.22 -3.12
N GLY A 97 6.28 -10.21 -3.76
CA GLY A 97 5.61 -11.10 -4.71
C GLY A 97 4.97 -10.39 -5.90
N ALA A 98 3.74 -10.78 -6.23
CA ALA A 98 2.99 -10.19 -7.34
C ALA A 98 2.70 -8.69 -7.11
N ARG A 99 2.46 -8.28 -5.86
CA ARG A 99 2.21 -6.87 -5.49
C ARG A 99 3.37 -5.98 -5.87
N ARG A 100 4.60 -6.39 -5.56
CA ARG A 100 5.82 -5.68 -5.95
C ARG A 100 5.92 -5.50 -7.46
N ARG A 101 5.63 -6.55 -8.26
CA ARG A 101 5.70 -6.46 -9.73
C ARG A 101 4.72 -5.44 -10.30
N VAL A 102 3.48 -5.41 -9.78
CA VAL A 102 2.49 -4.41 -10.19
C VAL A 102 2.96 -3.00 -9.81
N LEU A 103 3.44 -2.82 -8.58
CA LEU A 103 3.95 -1.52 -8.11
C LEU A 103 5.10 -1.04 -8.98
N GLN A 104 6.05 -1.90 -9.32
CA GLN A 104 7.18 -1.57 -10.19
C GLN A 104 6.70 -1.10 -11.57
N ARG A 105 5.79 -1.85 -12.20
CA ARG A 105 5.20 -1.45 -13.48
C ARG A 105 4.47 -0.11 -13.40
N CYS A 106 3.66 0.10 -12.35
CA CYS A 106 2.96 1.37 -12.16
C CYS A 106 3.92 2.55 -11.96
N LEU A 107 5.06 2.34 -11.29
CA LEU A 107 6.09 3.38 -11.13
C LEU A 107 6.77 3.72 -12.46
N ASP A 108 7.05 2.72 -13.29
CA ASP A 108 7.64 2.93 -14.63
C ASP A 108 6.67 3.72 -15.55
N GLU A 109 5.37 3.62 -15.30
CA GLU A 109 4.31 4.20 -16.14
C GLU A 109 3.61 5.42 -15.50
N VAL A 110 4.17 6.02 -14.44
CA VAL A 110 3.58 7.22 -13.76
C VAL A 110 3.27 8.35 -14.74
N ALA A 111 4.11 8.54 -15.76
CA ALA A 111 3.91 9.59 -16.77
C ALA A 111 2.76 9.27 -17.73
N VAL A 112 2.39 8.00 -17.91
CA VAL A 112 1.33 7.56 -18.84
C VAL A 112 -0.06 7.80 -18.27
N ALA A 113 -0.25 7.56 -16.97
CA ALA A 113 -1.54 7.68 -16.30
C ALA A 113 -1.45 8.54 -15.01
N PRO A 114 -1.11 9.82 -15.12
CA PRO A 114 -0.84 10.66 -13.94
C PRO A 114 -2.08 10.88 -13.06
N ALA A 115 -3.29 10.83 -13.62
CA ALA A 115 -4.53 10.98 -12.86
C ALA A 115 -4.76 9.77 -11.95
N VAL A 116 -4.65 8.56 -12.48
CA VAL A 116 -4.74 7.29 -11.74
C VAL A 116 -3.71 7.23 -10.63
N THR A 117 -2.45 7.55 -10.95
CA THR A 117 -1.35 7.53 -9.97
C THR A 117 -1.56 8.52 -8.84
N ARG A 118 -1.98 9.76 -9.14
CA ARG A 118 -2.28 10.76 -8.10
C ARG A 118 -3.45 10.33 -7.22
N ARG A 119 -4.52 9.76 -7.81
CA ARG A 119 -5.69 9.30 -7.08
C ARG A 119 -5.32 8.13 -6.16
N PHE A 120 -4.62 7.12 -6.70
CA PHE A 120 -4.15 5.98 -5.92
C PHE A 120 -3.25 6.42 -4.74
N ARG A 121 -2.28 7.31 -4.99
CA ARG A 121 -1.44 7.85 -3.93
C ARG A 121 -2.26 8.48 -2.82
N ARG A 122 -3.12 9.45 -3.16
CA ARG A 122 -3.94 10.19 -2.18
C ARG A 122 -4.88 9.29 -1.39
N ASP A 123 -5.54 8.36 -2.07
CA ASP A 123 -6.62 7.60 -1.49
C ASP A 123 -6.11 6.36 -0.71
N HIS A 124 -4.88 5.92 -0.98
CA HIS A 124 -4.33 4.68 -0.40
C HIS A 124 -2.94 4.84 0.22
N LEU A 125 -1.94 5.32 -0.54
CA LEU A 125 -0.58 5.40 -0.02
C LEU A 125 -0.43 6.45 1.09
N ASP A 126 -1.06 7.63 0.92
CA ASP A 126 -1.01 8.69 1.94
C ASP A 126 -1.69 8.24 3.25
N ARG A 127 -2.72 7.37 3.19
CA ARG A 127 -3.33 6.78 4.39
C ARG A 127 -2.39 5.80 5.11
N CYS A 128 -1.71 4.93 4.36
CA CYS A 128 -0.70 4.05 4.94
C CYS A 128 0.41 4.86 5.61
N ALA A 129 0.92 5.89 4.93
CA ALA A 129 1.93 6.78 5.48
C ALA A 129 1.44 7.48 6.76
N ALA A 130 0.19 7.95 6.80
CA ALA A 130 -0.40 8.59 7.97
C ALA A 130 -0.43 7.67 9.21
N VAL A 131 -0.71 6.38 9.06
CA VAL A 131 -0.68 5.42 10.18
C VAL A 131 0.73 5.27 10.72
N VAL A 132 1.74 5.19 9.85
CA VAL A 132 3.16 5.12 10.23
C VAL A 132 3.60 6.41 10.91
N GLU A 133 3.25 7.56 10.34
CA GLU A 133 3.60 8.87 10.87
C GLU A 133 2.98 9.11 12.25
N ASP A 134 1.74 8.63 12.48
CA ASP A 134 1.10 8.73 13.79
C ASP A 134 1.86 7.91 14.85
N ALA A 135 2.44 6.75 14.51
CA ALA A 135 3.31 6.02 15.42
C ALA A 135 4.55 6.86 15.81
N PHE A 136 5.18 7.55 14.86
CA PHE A 136 6.29 8.47 15.14
C PHE A 136 5.84 9.72 15.92
N HIS A 137 4.65 10.24 15.67
CA HIS A 137 4.09 11.33 16.47
C HIS A 137 3.90 10.92 17.93
N ARG A 138 3.39 9.71 18.19
CA ARG A 138 3.28 9.17 19.56
C ARG A 138 4.64 9.01 20.21
N ALA A 139 5.63 8.46 19.48
CA ALA A 139 7.00 8.31 19.95
C ALA A 139 7.63 9.67 20.31
N ARG A 140 7.39 10.71 19.51
CA ARG A 140 7.83 12.07 19.83
C ARG A 140 7.25 12.58 21.15
N ARG A 141 5.95 12.39 21.36
CA ARG A 141 5.29 12.80 22.63
C ARG A 141 5.84 12.07 23.85
N ARG A 142 6.35 10.86 23.66
CA ARG A 142 7.02 10.07 24.74
C ARG A 142 8.51 10.40 24.90
N GLY A 143 9.09 11.26 24.05
CA GLY A 143 10.50 11.60 24.07
C GLY A 143 11.43 10.54 23.46
N GLU A 144 10.89 9.59 22.70
CA GLU A 144 11.67 8.53 22.05
C GLU A 144 12.38 8.99 20.76
N LEU A 145 11.94 10.10 20.16
CA LEU A 145 12.55 10.66 18.94
C LEU A 145 13.52 11.78 19.24
N THR A 146 14.66 11.79 18.53
CA THR A 146 15.56 12.95 18.51
C THR A 146 14.85 14.21 18.01
N ALA A 147 15.23 15.37 18.57
CA ALA A 147 14.68 16.66 18.15
C ALA A 147 14.99 16.97 16.66
N ALA A 148 16.05 16.42 16.12
CA ALA A 148 16.50 16.65 14.74
C ALA A 148 15.65 15.94 13.68
N THR A 149 14.86 14.92 14.05
CA THR A 149 14.08 14.12 13.08
C THR A 149 12.58 14.37 13.27
N THR A 150 11.89 14.88 12.26
CA THR A 150 10.43 15.01 12.31
C THR A 150 9.74 13.66 12.09
N PRO A 151 8.50 13.45 12.60
CA PRO A 151 7.70 12.25 12.30
C PRO A 151 7.57 11.97 10.79
N ALA A 152 7.34 12.99 9.98
CA ALA A 152 7.29 12.88 8.52
C ALA A 152 8.59 12.35 7.93
N GLN A 153 9.75 12.91 8.32
CA GLN A 153 11.07 12.41 7.88
C GLN A 153 11.33 10.97 8.31
N ALA A 154 10.97 10.62 9.54
CA ALA A 154 11.10 9.25 10.02
C ALA A 154 10.24 8.26 9.21
N THR A 155 9.03 8.69 8.85
CA THR A 155 8.13 7.92 7.97
C THR A 155 8.73 7.75 6.58
N GLU A 156 9.26 8.81 5.98
CA GLU A 156 9.94 8.75 4.68
C GLU A 156 11.16 7.82 4.71
N PHE A 157 11.96 7.85 5.77
CA PHE A 157 13.11 6.94 5.92
C PHE A 157 12.67 5.48 5.99
N LEU A 158 11.64 5.17 6.79
CA LEU A 158 11.14 3.80 6.92
C LEU A 158 10.55 3.29 5.61
N MET A 159 9.59 4.04 5.06
CA MET A 159 8.86 3.65 3.84
C MET A 159 9.79 3.59 2.63
N GLY A 160 10.67 4.60 2.48
CA GLY A 160 11.65 4.67 1.40
C GLY A 160 12.67 3.54 1.45
N ALA A 161 13.17 3.19 2.64
CA ALA A 161 14.11 2.07 2.81
C ALA A 161 13.48 0.73 2.43
N LEU A 162 12.24 0.45 2.87
CA LEU A 162 11.51 -0.77 2.52
C LEU A 162 11.23 -0.82 1.02
N LEU A 163 10.73 0.26 0.44
CA LEU A 163 10.43 0.35 -0.99
C LEU A 163 11.68 0.15 -1.85
N LEU A 164 12.76 0.88 -1.58
CA LEU A 164 14.00 0.77 -2.35
C LEU A 164 14.55 -0.66 -2.30
N ARG A 165 14.57 -1.28 -1.12
CA ARG A 165 15.02 -2.68 -0.99
C ARG A 165 14.15 -3.64 -1.78
N ALA A 166 12.82 -3.50 -1.70
CA ALA A 166 11.89 -4.32 -2.45
C ALA A 166 12.11 -4.23 -3.97
N LEU A 167 12.30 -3.02 -4.49
CA LEU A 167 12.47 -2.78 -5.92
C LEU A 167 13.85 -3.20 -6.44
N SER A 168 14.92 -2.95 -5.67
CA SER A 168 16.30 -3.18 -6.13
C SER A 168 16.84 -4.58 -5.84
N GLN A 169 16.37 -5.24 -4.77
CA GLN A 169 16.93 -6.50 -4.28
C GLN A 169 15.90 -7.65 -4.23
N GLY A 170 14.63 -7.36 -4.54
CA GLY A 170 13.56 -8.36 -4.58
C GLY A 170 13.01 -8.76 -3.21
N ASP A 171 12.24 -9.87 -3.20
CA ASP A 171 11.44 -10.28 -2.05
C ASP A 171 12.27 -10.66 -0.81
N GLU A 172 13.46 -11.23 -1.01
CA GLU A 172 14.35 -11.59 0.11
C GLU A 172 14.78 -10.37 0.92
N ALA A 173 14.95 -9.22 0.26
CA ALA A 173 15.38 -7.99 0.90
C ALA A 173 14.36 -7.37 1.87
N VAL A 174 13.09 -7.74 1.71
CA VAL A 174 11.97 -7.37 2.61
C VAL A 174 11.47 -8.57 3.42
N GLY A 175 12.16 -9.70 3.37
CA GLY A 175 11.97 -10.85 4.24
C GLY A 175 12.35 -10.54 5.70
N ALA A 176 12.27 -11.52 6.59
CA ALA A 176 12.46 -11.33 8.03
C ALA A 176 13.77 -10.60 8.40
N THR A 177 14.88 -10.97 7.77
CA THR A 177 16.20 -10.33 8.00
C THR A 177 16.23 -8.90 7.48
N GLY A 178 15.73 -8.66 6.27
CA GLY A 178 15.69 -7.33 5.67
C GLY A 178 14.82 -6.37 6.47
N ARG A 179 13.63 -6.79 6.90
CA ARG A 179 12.72 -6.02 7.76
C ARG A 179 13.40 -5.61 9.07
N ARG A 180 14.05 -6.57 9.74
CA ARG A 180 14.80 -6.30 10.99
C ARG A 180 15.93 -5.30 10.77
N THR A 181 16.68 -5.43 9.68
CA THR A 181 17.75 -4.51 9.34
C THR A 181 17.22 -3.08 9.16
N VAL A 182 16.13 -2.89 8.40
CA VAL A 182 15.53 -1.56 8.22
C VAL A 182 15.03 -1.01 9.54
N LEU A 183 14.32 -1.82 10.32
CA LEU A 183 13.81 -1.43 11.64
C LEU A 183 14.92 -0.92 12.55
N GLU A 184 16.00 -1.69 12.70
CA GLU A 184 17.13 -1.31 13.57
C GLU A 184 17.84 -0.05 13.09
N HIS A 185 17.96 0.14 11.77
CA HIS A 185 18.55 1.37 11.23
C HIS A 185 17.66 2.59 11.48
N VAL A 186 16.35 2.46 11.21
CA VAL A 186 15.42 3.56 11.47
C VAL A 186 15.39 3.93 12.94
N LEU A 187 15.30 2.96 13.85
CA LEU A 187 15.33 3.21 15.29
C LEU A 187 16.60 3.94 15.71
N ARG A 188 17.77 3.53 15.21
CA ARG A 188 19.06 4.20 15.53
C ARG A 188 19.12 5.64 15.00
N LEU A 189 18.63 5.87 13.78
CA LEU A 189 18.66 7.19 13.16
C LEU A 189 17.66 8.16 13.81
N THR A 190 16.57 7.64 14.36
CA THR A 190 15.49 8.46 14.91
C THR A 190 15.47 8.51 16.43
N ALA A 191 16.21 7.65 17.13
CA ALA A 191 16.23 7.62 18.58
C ALA A 191 16.76 8.93 19.18
N ALA A 192 16.13 9.39 20.27
CA ALA A 192 16.71 10.40 21.10
C ALA A 192 18.05 9.89 21.70
N ALA A 193 19.04 10.76 21.83
CA ALA A 193 20.23 10.43 22.59
C ALA A 193 19.79 10.02 24.02
N ALA A 194 20.36 8.93 24.54
CA ALA A 194 20.18 8.65 25.96
C ALA A 194 20.62 9.89 26.75
N PRO A 195 19.88 10.33 27.78
CA PRO A 195 20.37 11.40 28.62
C PRO A 195 21.71 10.93 29.17
N ASP A 196 22.76 11.72 28.90
CA ASP A 196 24.10 11.48 29.47
C ASP A 196 23.91 11.28 30.97
N GLY A 197 24.32 10.11 31.43
CA GLY A 197 24.09 9.69 32.81
C GLY A 197 24.62 10.73 33.82
N ALA A 198 23.67 11.20 34.64
CA ALA A 198 24.01 11.94 35.83
C ALA A 198 24.58 11.00 36.91
#